data_23b871b11a121e717c3ab806b640d94f
#
_entry.id   23b871b11a121e717c3ab806b640d94f
#
_cell.length_a   1.000
_cell.length_b   1.000
_cell.length_c   1.000
_cell.angle_alpha   90.00
_cell.angle_beta   90.00
_cell.angle_gamma   90.00
#
_symmetry.space_group_name_H-M   'P 1'
#
loop_
_entity.id
_entity.type
_entity.pdbx_description
1 polymer ?
#
loop_
_entity_poly.entity_id
_entity_poly.type
_entity_poly.pdbx_seq_one_letter_code
_entity_poly.pdbx_strand_id
1 'polypeptide(L)' 'MNTEQAILEKYNGAPLLSINQLAEILLRSKNGLRLSFCGDNEVSRKFSPRKVKIGRRVYFRTSDVAKALDQE' A
#
# COMPACT_ATOMS: atom_id res chain seq x y z
N MET A 1 11.63 12.52 -10.90
CA MET A 1 11.02 11.98 -9.67
C MET A 1 10.18 10.76 -10.03
N ASN A 2 10.37 9.67 -9.34
CA ASN A 2 9.58 8.45 -9.58
C ASN A 2 8.52 8.27 -8.49
N THR A 3 7.67 7.25 -8.66
CA THR A 3 6.58 6.99 -7.73
C THR A 3 7.06 6.75 -6.31
N GLU A 4 8.16 6.00 -6.15
CA GLU A 4 8.71 5.73 -4.83
C GLU A 4 9.17 7.01 -4.14
N GLN A 5 9.87 7.89 -4.86
CA GLN A 5 10.32 9.15 -4.29
C GLN A 5 9.16 10.04 -3.88
N ALA A 6 8.12 10.09 -4.70
CA ALA A 6 6.92 10.88 -4.38
C ALA A 6 6.27 10.39 -3.08
N ILE A 7 6.18 9.07 -2.90
CA ILE A 7 5.63 8.49 -1.68
C ILE A 7 6.52 8.80 -0.49
N LEU A 8 7.84 8.63 -0.65
CA LEU A 8 8.79 8.90 0.43
C LEU A 8 8.74 10.36 0.88
N GLU A 9 8.62 11.29 -0.06
CA GLU A 9 8.51 12.70 0.29
C GLU A 9 7.23 12.98 1.06
N LYS A 10 6.13 12.39 0.67
CA LYS A 10 4.85 12.59 1.35
C LYS A 10 4.86 12.07 2.79
N TYR A 11 5.57 10.99 3.04
CA TYR A 11 5.59 10.34 4.34
C TYR A 11 6.95 10.41 5.04
N ASN A 12 7.72 11.43 4.73
CA ASN A 12 9.00 11.74 5.40
C ASN A 12 10.01 10.59 5.37
N GLY A 13 10.11 9.91 4.24
CA GLY A 13 11.08 8.83 4.07
C GLY A 13 10.71 7.51 4.74
N ALA A 14 9.44 7.31 5.09
CA ALA A 14 9.00 6.09 5.75
C ALA A 14 9.22 4.86 4.86
N PRO A 15 9.96 3.84 5.32
CA PRO A 15 10.20 2.64 4.51
C PRO A 15 9.00 1.71 4.46
N LEU A 16 8.08 1.81 5.41
CA LEU A 16 6.87 1.02 5.48
C LEU A 16 5.66 1.94 5.54
N LEU A 17 4.59 1.51 4.90
CA LEU A 17 3.33 2.23 4.89
C LEU A 17 2.28 1.41 5.61
N SER A 18 1.49 2.08 6.47
CA SER A 18 0.34 1.43 7.12
C SER A 18 -0.81 1.29 6.13
N ILE A 19 -1.83 0.52 6.52
CA ILE A 19 -3.02 0.38 5.68
C ILE A 19 -3.72 1.72 5.48
N ASN A 20 -3.67 2.61 6.49
CA ASN A 20 -4.22 3.96 6.36
C ASN A 20 -3.48 4.77 5.28
N GLN A 21 -2.16 4.71 5.30
CA GLN A 21 -1.35 5.41 4.33
C GLN A 21 -1.53 4.85 2.93
N LEU A 22 -1.64 3.54 2.79
CA LEU A 22 -1.93 2.92 1.51
C LEU A 22 -3.30 3.35 0.98
N ALA A 23 -4.31 3.44 1.85
CA ALA A 23 -5.63 3.89 1.47
C ALA A 23 -5.59 5.33 0.92
N GLU A 24 -4.81 6.21 1.55
CA GLU A 24 -4.64 7.57 1.05
C GLU A 24 -4.01 7.59 -0.33
N ILE A 25 -2.99 6.78 -0.54
CA ILE A 25 -2.30 6.69 -1.85
C ILE A 25 -3.26 6.21 -2.92
N LEU A 26 -4.11 5.23 -2.59
CA LEU A 26 -5.06 4.66 -3.54
C LEU A 26 -6.35 5.46 -3.64
N LEU A 27 -6.48 6.55 -2.88
CA LEU A 27 -7.67 7.41 -2.84
C LEU A 27 -8.92 6.63 -2.43
N ARG A 28 -8.76 5.73 -1.46
CA ARG A 28 -9.85 4.91 -0.93
C ARG A 28 -9.97 5.11 0.57
N SER A 29 -11.14 4.80 1.12
CA SER A 29 -11.29 4.80 2.57
C SER A 29 -10.58 3.59 3.17
N LYS A 30 -10.19 3.69 4.45
CA LYS A 30 -9.58 2.59 5.17
C LYS A 30 -10.47 1.35 5.18
N ASN A 31 -11.76 1.54 5.45
CA ASN A 31 -12.71 0.43 5.49
C ASN A 31 -12.91 -0.18 4.09
N GLY A 32 -12.99 0.66 3.08
CA GLY A 32 -13.10 0.19 1.70
C GLY A 32 -11.90 -0.65 1.29
N LEU A 33 -10.70 -0.22 1.68
CA LEU A 33 -9.49 -0.97 1.39
C LEU A 33 -9.45 -2.32 2.11
N ARG A 34 -9.85 -2.33 3.39
CA ARG A 34 -9.93 -3.58 4.15
C ARG A 34 -10.89 -4.58 3.51
N LEU A 35 -12.06 -4.10 3.09
CA LEU A 35 -13.02 -4.95 2.41
C LEU A 35 -12.49 -5.47 1.08
N SER A 36 -11.71 -4.66 0.38
CA SER A 36 -11.07 -5.09 -0.87
C SER A 36 -10.12 -6.26 -0.63
N PHE A 37 -9.41 -6.28 0.49
CA PHE A 37 -8.51 -7.41 0.81
C PHE A 37 -9.24 -8.69 1.21
N CYS A 38 -10.51 -8.59 1.56
CA CYS A 38 -11.32 -9.77 1.88
C CYS A 38 -11.87 -10.46 0.65
N GLY A 39 -11.83 -9.83 -0.52
CA GLY A 39 -12.37 -10.36 -1.75
C GLY A 39 -11.28 -10.66 -2.77
N ASP A 40 -11.69 -11.27 -3.88
CA ASP A 40 -10.81 -11.52 -5.01
C ASP A 40 -11.00 -10.41 -6.04
N ASN A 41 -10.11 -9.42 -5.98
CA ASN A 41 -10.16 -8.26 -6.86
C ASN A 41 -8.74 -7.79 -7.17
N GLU A 42 -8.63 -6.77 -8.02
CA GLU A 42 -7.34 -6.28 -8.47
C GLU A 42 -6.46 -5.79 -7.33
N VAL A 43 -7.03 -5.07 -6.37
CA VAL A 43 -6.29 -4.56 -5.21
C VAL A 43 -5.73 -5.73 -4.40
N SER A 44 -6.55 -6.73 -4.12
CA SER A 44 -6.11 -7.90 -3.37
C SER A 44 -5.00 -8.64 -4.09
N ARG A 45 -5.13 -8.83 -5.41
CA ARG A 45 -4.12 -9.54 -6.19
C ARG A 45 -2.79 -8.81 -6.22
N LYS A 46 -2.82 -7.47 -6.32
CA LYS A 46 -1.60 -6.66 -6.39
C LYS A 46 -0.89 -6.53 -5.05
N PHE A 47 -1.65 -6.27 -4.00
CA PHE A 47 -1.05 -5.86 -2.72
C PHE A 47 -1.03 -6.96 -1.67
N SER A 48 -1.91 -7.94 -1.74
CA SER A 48 -1.94 -9.01 -0.73
C SER A 48 -0.62 -9.77 -0.62
N PRO A 49 0.03 -10.17 -1.74
CA PRO A 49 1.33 -10.86 -1.66
C PRO A 49 2.46 -9.99 -1.11
N ARG A 50 2.25 -8.67 -1.06
CA ARG A 50 3.26 -7.71 -0.61
C ARG A 50 3.08 -7.28 0.83
N LYS A 51 2.12 -7.86 1.54
CA LYS A 51 1.88 -7.55 2.94
C LYS A 51 3.07 -7.94 3.81
N VAL A 52 3.42 -7.05 4.74
CA VAL A 52 4.38 -7.34 5.79
C VAL A 52 3.59 -7.31 7.10
N LYS A 53 3.44 -8.46 7.74
CA LYS A 53 2.70 -8.53 8.99
C LYS A 53 3.67 -8.46 10.16
N ILE A 54 3.51 -7.44 10.99
CA ILE A 54 4.33 -7.24 12.18
C ILE A 54 3.39 -7.24 13.39
N GLY A 55 3.42 -8.31 14.18
CA GLY A 55 2.48 -8.47 15.26
C GLY A 55 1.05 -8.54 14.74
N ARG A 56 0.20 -7.61 15.20
CA ARG A 56 -1.19 -7.55 14.76
C ARG A 56 -1.43 -6.53 13.65
N ARG A 57 -0.37 -5.86 13.20
CA ARG A 57 -0.50 -4.79 12.20
C ARG A 57 0.02 -5.25 10.86
N VAL A 58 -0.59 -4.74 9.80
CA VAL A 58 -0.20 -5.02 8.43
C VAL A 58 0.44 -3.77 7.85
N TYR A 59 1.59 -3.95 7.22
CA TYR A 59 2.32 -2.88 6.55
C TYR A 59 2.63 -3.28 5.11
N PHE A 60 3.01 -2.30 4.32
CA PHE A 60 3.44 -2.50 2.94
C PHE A 60 4.74 -1.75 2.74
N ARG A 61 5.71 -2.37 2.10
CA ARG A 61 6.98 -1.70 1.81
C ARG A 61 6.74 -0.62 0.76
N THR A 62 7.30 0.56 1.00
CA THR A 62 7.14 1.68 0.08
C THR A 62 7.61 1.32 -1.33
N SER A 63 8.73 0.61 -1.46
CA SER A 63 9.23 0.19 -2.76
C SER A 63 8.27 -0.78 -3.46
N ASP A 64 7.66 -1.70 -2.72
CA ASP A 64 6.70 -2.64 -3.30
C ASP A 64 5.42 -1.94 -3.75
N VAL A 65 4.94 -0.97 -2.98
CA VAL A 65 3.77 -0.17 -3.36
C VAL A 65 4.07 0.59 -4.65
N ALA A 66 5.22 1.23 -4.72
CA ALA A 66 5.62 1.96 -5.92
C ALA A 66 5.68 1.05 -7.14
N LYS A 67 6.27 -0.14 -6.99
CA LYS A 67 6.31 -1.13 -8.08
C LYS A 67 4.93 -1.54 -8.55
N ALA A 68 4.02 -1.80 -7.60
CA ALA A 68 2.67 -2.21 -7.95
C ALA A 68 1.94 -1.12 -8.71
N LEU A 69 2.14 0.14 -8.34
CA LEU A 69 1.53 1.27 -9.04
C LEU A 69 2.12 1.47 -10.43
N ASP A 70 3.42 1.23 -10.58
CA ASP A 70 4.10 1.44 -11.86
C ASP A 70 3.86 0.31 -12.86
N GLN A 71 3.31 -0.80 -12.44
CA GLN A 71 3.04 -1.96 -13.30
C GLN A 71 1.75 -1.86 -14.10
N GLU A 72 1.06 -0.77 -14.04
CA GLU A 72 -0.18 -0.57 -14.80
C GLU A 72 0.06 -0.19 -16.24
#